data_6fdf6baf07c2adcc83d25c3884c858f1
#
_entry.id   6fdf6baf07c2adcc83d25c3884c858f1
#
_cell.length_a   1.000
_cell.length_b   1.000
_cell.length_c   1.000
_cell.angle_alpha   90.00
_cell.angle_beta   90.00
_cell.angle_gamma   90.00
#
_symmetry.space_group_name_H-M   'P 1'
#
loop_
_entity.id
_entity.type
_entity.pdbx_description
1 polymer ?
#
loop_
_entity_poly.entity_id
_entity_poly.type
_entity_poly.pdbx_seq_one_letter_code
_entity_poly.pdbx_strand_id
1 'polypeptide(L)'
;MSGKTNLKEILQSINPHLLDEYFVFITSNEPIEDLINSLNPKATFLEDEGNTLVITQRDADEHSIEYDSVFKCISLGVHSSLESYGLISTITFELTKHRISSNIFSGFFHDHIFVQHNKAKELSLIHI
;
A
#
# COMPACT_ATOMS: atom_id res chain seq x y z
N MET A 1 -4.43 -23.40 -17.20
CA MET A 1 -3.47 -23.04 -16.87
C MET A 1 -3.30 -22.83 -15.47
N SER A 2 -2.33 -22.86 -15.20
CA SER A 2 -1.93 -23.00 -13.88
C SER A 2 -1.60 -21.75 -13.19
N GLY A 3 -1.82 -20.62 -13.81
CA GLY A 3 -1.43 -19.38 -13.18
C GLY A 3 -2.03 -19.17 -11.85
N LYS A 4 -3.28 -19.44 -11.71
CA LYS A 4 -3.95 -19.21 -10.46
C LYS A 4 -3.50 -20.17 -9.39
N THR A 5 -3.00 -21.33 -9.76
CA THR A 5 -2.55 -22.29 -8.78
C THR A 5 -1.13 -22.00 -8.35
N ASN A 6 -0.49 -21.04 -9.00
CA ASN A 6 0.90 -20.71 -8.72
C ASN A 6 1.03 -19.42 -7.94
N LEU A 7 0.02 -19.09 -7.11
CA LEU A 7 0.10 -17.88 -6.30
C LEU A 7 1.39 -17.85 -5.48
N LYS A 8 1.75 -18.97 -4.87
CA LYS A 8 2.97 -19.05 -4.07
C LYS A 8 4.19 -18.72 -4.92
N GLU A 9 4.26 -19.26 -6.13
CA GLU A 9 5.37 -18.99 -7.03
C GLU A 9 5.38 -17.54 -7.46
N ILE A 10 4.20 -16.98 -7.76
CA ILE A 10 4.10 -15.58 -8.13
C ILE A 10 4.61 -14.71 -7.00
N LEU A 11 4.14 -14.96 -5.77
CA LEU A 11 4.56 -14.18 -4.62
C LEU A 11 6.06 -14.29 -4.37
N GLN A 12 6.62 -15.48 -4.56
CA GLN A 12 8.06 -15.65 -4.40
C GLN A 12 8.83 -14.86 -5.45
N SER A 13 8.31 -14.81 -6.68
CA SER A 13 9.01 -14.10 -7.75
C SER A 13 8.97 -12.59 -7.56
N ILE A 14 7.89 -12.05 -6.96
CA ILE A 14 7.76 -10.61 -6.74
C ILE A 14 8.32 -10.18 -5.39
N ASN A 15 8.71 -11.16 -4.56
CA ASN A 15 9.38 -10.90 -3.30
C ASN A 15 8.62 -9.88 -2.44
N PRO A 16 7.41 -10.20 -1.98
CA PRO A 16 6.62 -9.25 -1.20
C PRO A 16 7.29 -8.96 0.14
N HIS A 17 7.25 -7.71 0.53
CA HIS A 17 7.92 -7.26 1.73
C HIS A 17 6.95 -6.44 2.58
N LEU A 18 6.64 -6.91 3.77
CA LEU A 18 5.78 -6.20 4.71
C LEU A 18 6.64 -5.18 5.46
N LEU A 19 6.36 -3.90 5.26
CA LEU A 19 7.14 -2.85 5.90
C LEU A 19 6.81 -2.78 7.39
N ASP A 20 7.78 -2.32 8.17
CA ASP A 20 7.62 -2.24 9.62
C ASP A 20 6.70 -1.11 10.06
N GLU A 21 6.68 -0.02 9.30
CA GLU A 21 5.92 1.17 9.69
C GLU A 21 4.43 0.94 9.57
N TYR A 22 3.68 1.75 10.33
CA TYR A 22 2.24 1.89 10.18
C TYR A 22 1.96 3.17 9.43
N PHE A 23 0.95 3.15 8.57
CA PHE A 23 0.63 4.27 7.68
C PHE A 23 -0.81 4.71 7.87
N VAL A 24 -1.04 5.99 7.57
CA VAL A 24 -2.38 6.57 7.56
C VAL A 24 -2.54 7.39 6.29
N PHE A 25 -3.80 7.52 5.86
CA PHE A 25 -4.15 8.34 4.71
C PHE A 25 -4.77 9.63 5.24
N ILE A 26 -4.28 10.76 4.78
CA ILE A 26 -4.80 12.07 5.19
C ILE A 26 -5.06 12.92 3.95
N THR A 27 -5.80 13.99 4.14
CA THR A 27 -6.01 14.99 3.08
C THR A 27 -5.73 16.38 3.62
N SER A 28 -5.22 17.25 2.77
CA SER A 28 -4.93 18.61 3.16
C SER A 28 -4.95 19.50 1.92
N ASN A 29 -5.43 20.75 2.12
CA ASN A 29 -5.41 21.75 1.05
C ASN A 29 -4.22 22.71 1.17
N GLU A 30 -3.32 22.46 2.11
CA GLU A 30 -2.11 23.28 2.21
C GLU A 30 -1.20 23.04 1.01
N PRO A 31 -0.28 23.96 0.73
CA PRO A 31 0.63 23.78 -0.39
C PRO A 31 1.41 22.47 -0.29
N ILE A 32 1.47 21.74 -1.41
CA ILE A 32 2.06 20.40 -1.41
C ILE A 32 3.54 20.44 -1.01
N GLU A 33 4.25 21.50 -1.35
CA GLU A 33 5.66 21.61 -0.97
C GLU A 33 5.83 21.64 0.54
N ASP A 34 4.95 22.35 1.23
CA ASP A 34 5.00 22.45 2.68
C ASP A 34 4.67 21.11 3.32
N LEU A 35 3.70 20.42 2.76
CA LEU A 35 3.29 19.11 3.26
C LEU A 35 4.42 18.09 3.08
N ILE A 36 5.06 18.12 1.94
CA ILE A 36 6.17 17.19 1.68
C ILE A 36 7.31 17.45 2.65
N ASN A 37 7.64 18.72 2.86
CA ASN A 37 8.76 19.06 3.73
C ASN A 37 8.50 18.74 5.19
N SER A 38 7.26 18.93 5.65
CA SER A 38 6.95 18.72 7.07
C SER A 38 6.59 17.29 7.40
N LEU A 39 5.96 16.56 6.48
CA LEU A 39 5.41 15.24 6.79
C LEU A 39 6.16 14.09 6.11
N ASN A 40 7.03 14.39 5.16
CA ASN A 40 7.83 13.38 4.46
C ASN A 40 6.99 12.17 4.00
N PRO A 41 5.94 12.40 3.19
CA PRO A 41 5.00 11.34 2.84
C PRO A 41 5.64 10.25 2.01
N LYS A 42 5.13 9.05 2.17
CA LYS A 42 5.50 7.93 1.31
C LYS A 42 4.88 8.06 -0.08
N ALA A 43 3.70 8.64 -0.15
CA ALA A 43 3.01 8.83 -1.43
C ALA A 43 2.10 10.05 -1.33
N THR A 44 1.88 10.68 -2.47
CA THR A 44 0.94 11.79 -2.58
C THR A 44 0.14 11.63 -3.85
N PHE A 45 -1.09 12.17 -3.83
CA PHE A 45 -1.91 12.23 -5.02
C PHE A 45 -2.67 13.54 -5.01
N LEU A 46 -2.47 14.33 -6.05
CA LEU A 46 -3.10 15.64 -6.14
C LEU A 46 -4.52 15.47 -6.69
N GLU A 47 -5.51 15.82 -5.87
CA GLU A 47 -6.91 15.70 -6.26
C GLU A 47 -7.58 17.06 -6.16
N ASP A 48 -8.71 17.21 -6.88
CA ASP A 48 -9.41 18.49 -6.89
C ASP A 48 -9.91 18.87 -5.50
N GLU A 49 -10.32 17.88 -4.72
CA GLU A 49 -10.89 18.12 -3.39
C GLU A 49 -9.85 18.39 -2.33
N GLY A 50 -8.60 18.05 -2.61
CA GLY A 50 -7.50 18.18 -1.66
C GLY A 50 -6.40 17.20 -1.99
N ASN A 51 -5.24 17.42 -1.41
CA ASN A 51 -4.11 16.53 -1.64
C ASN A 51 -4.20 15.34 -0.71
N THR A 52 -4.12 14.14 -1.29
CA THR A 52 -4.05 12.91 -0.51
C THR A 52 -2.59 12.63 -0.19
N LEU A 53 -2.31 12.31 1.08
CA LEU A 53 -0.97 11.92 1.49
C LEU A 53 -1.04 10.63 2.27
N VAL A 54 -0.05 9.78 2.03
CA VAL A 54 0.16 8.59 2.85
C VAL A 54 1.40 8.86 3.68
N ILE A 55 1.21 8.94 4.99
CA ILE A 55 2.31 9.25 5.92
C ILE A 55 2.34 8.19 7.00
N THR A 56 3.45 8.14 7.75
CA THR A 56 3.50 7.21 8.87
C THR A 56 2.56 7.68 9.98
N GLN A 57 2.02 6.73 10.71
CA GLN A 57 1.20 7.05 11.88
C GLN A 57 1.99 7.92 12.85
N ARG A 58 3.29 7.64 12.99
CA ARG A 58 4.14 8.40 13.88
C ARG A 58 4.18 9.88 13.49
N ASP A 59 4.34 10.17 12.20
CA ASP A 59 4.37 11.57 11.75
C ASP A 59 3.02 12.23 11.95
N ALA A 60 1.92 11.51 11.71
CA ALA A 60 0.60 12.06 11.94
C ALA A 60 0.42 12.43 13.42
N ASP A 61 0.83 11.54 14.32
CA ASP A 61 0.69 11.77 15.75
C ASP A 61 1.58 12.94 16.20
N GLU A 62 2.79 13.03 15.69
CA GLU A 62 3.69 14.12 16.04
C GLU A 62 3.17 15.48 15.61
N HIS A 63 2.41 15.52 14.53
CA HIS A 63 1.84 16.78 14.02
C HIS A 63 0.38 16.95 14.41
N SER A 64 -0.13 16.10 15.27
CA SER A 64 -1.53 16.18 15.76
C SER A 64 -2.54 16.13 14.61
N ILE A 65 -2.28 15.30 13.62
CA ILE A 65 -3.15 15.15 12.46
C ILE A 65 -4.10 13.99 12.72
N GLU A 66 -5.41 14.23 12.50
CA GLU A 66 -6.42 13.19 12.68
C GLU A 66 -6.45 12.27 11.48
N TYR A 67 -6.77 11.00 11.75
CA TYR A 67 -6.90 9.99 10.71
C TYR A 67 -7.90 8.92 11.18
N ASP A 68 -8.43 8.16 10.22
CA ASP A 68 -9.45 7.15 10.53
C ASP A 68 -8.84 5.78 10.79
N SER A 69 -8.16 5.24 9.81
CA SER A 69 -7.67 3.86 9.86
C SER A 69 -6.16 3.82 9.75
N VAL A 70 -5.59 2.75 10.29
CA VAL A 70 -4.16 2.52 10.24
C VAL A 70 -3.89 1.33 9.34
N PHE A 71 -2.87 1.44 8.51
CA PHE A 71 -2.57 0.46 7.47
C PHE A 71 -1.14 -0.04 7.61
N LYS A 72 -0.92 -1.26 7.11
CA LYS A 72 0.41 -1.78 6.85
C LYS A 72 0.62 -1.76 5.34
N CYS A 73 1.86 -1.67 4.93
CA CYS A 73 2.22 -1.61 3.52
C CYS A 73 2.97 -2.86 3.11
N ILE A 74 2.52 -3.47 2.02
CA ILE A 74 3.25 -4.57 1.38
C ILE A 74 3.87 -3.98 0.14
N SER A 75 5.20 -4.03 0.06
CA SER A 75 5.93 -3.58 -1.11
C SER A 75 6.28 -4.79 -1.96
N LEU A 76 6.02 -4.70 -3.24
CA LEU A 76 6.36 -5.77 -4.17
C LEU A 76 7.69 -5.43 -4.82
N GLY A 77 8.66 -6.30 -4.63
CA GLY A 77 10.05 -6.00 -4.90
C GLY A 77 10.51 -6.22 -6.33
N VAL A 78 9.63 -6.69 -7.19
CA VAL A 78 10.05 -6.95 -8.55
C VAL A 78 9.63 -5.82 -9.47
N HIS A 79 10.42 -5.55 -10.48
CA HIS A 79 10.05 -4.65 -11.49
C HIS A 79 9.02 -5.27 -12.35
N SER A 80 7.76 -5.03 -12.15
CA SER A 80 6.81 -5.36 -13.17
C SER A 80 6.66 -4.13 -14.02
N SER A 81 6.57 -4.30 -15.33
CA SER A 81 6.25 -3.22 -16.21
C SER A 81 4.92 -2.60 -15.81
N LEU A 82 4.78 -1.29 -15.94
CA LEU A 82 3.50 -0.64 -15.69
C LEU A 82 2.42 -1.18 -16.63
N GLU A 83 2.82 -1.83 -17.71
CA GLU A 83 1.88 -2.42 -18.65
C GLU A 83 1.57 -3.88 -18.34
N SER A 84 2.19 -4.46 -17.33
CA SER A 84 1.90 -5.84 -16.94
C SER A 84 0.49 -5.93 -16.39
N TYR A 85 -0.14 -7.06 -16.63
CA TYR A 85 -1.48 -7.27 -16.11
C TYR A 85 -1.57 -8.68 -15.55
N GLY A 86 -2.55 -8.88 -14.68
CA GLY A 86 -2.79 -10.17 -14.05
C GLY A 86 -2.12 -10.34 -12.72
N LEU A 87 -0.98 -9.72 -12.48
CA LEU A 87 -0.25 -9.89 -11.23
C LEU A 87 -1.01 -9.25 -10.05
N ILE A 88 -1.32 -7.98 -10.18
CA ILE A 88 -2.04 -7.27 -9.13
C ILE A 88 -3.42 -7.85 -8.93
N SER A 89 -4.11 -8.20 -10.03
CA SER A 89 -5.46 -8.77 -9.89
C SER A 89 -5.41 -10.11 -9.17
N THR A 90 -4.39 -10.92 -9.40
CA THR A 90 -4.23 -12.19 -8.68
C THR A 90 -4.08 -11.95 -7.19
N ILE A 91 -3.22 -11.01 -6.82
CA ILE A 91 -2.97 -10.71 -5.41
C ILE A 91 -4.21 -10.14 -4.75
N THR A 92 -4.85 -9.17 -5.38
CA THR A 92 -6.02 -8.54 -4.79
C THR A 92 -7.19 -9.50 -4.70
N PHE A 93 -7.30 -10.42 -5.64
CA PHE A 93 -8.33 -11.45 -5.58
C PHE A 93 -8.13 -12.32 -4.33
N GLU A 94 -6.90 -12.73 -4.05
CA GLU A 94 -6.61 -13.52 -2.85
C GLU A 94 -6.86 -12.71 -1.58
N LEU A 95 -6.48 -11.45 -1.57
CA LEU A 95 -6.77 -10.59 -0.42
C LEU A 95 -8.27 -10.49 -0.18
N THR A 96 -9.03 -10.30 -1.24
CA THR A 96 -10.49 -10.21 -1.15
C THR A 96 -11.10 -11.49 -0.61
N LYS A 97 -10.59 -12.64 -1.01
CA LYS A 97 -11.07 -13.92 -0.49
C LYS A 97 -10.92 -14.00 1.03
N HIS A 98 -9.92 -13.36 1.58
CA HIS A 98 -9.69 -13.32 3.02
C HIS A 98 -10.29 -12.08 3.67
N ARG A 99 -11.14 -11.36 2.94
CA ARG A 99 -11.82 -10.15 3.40
C ARG A 99 -10.85 -9.07 3.81
N ILE A 100 -9.75 -8.97 3.07
CA ILE A 100 -8.74 -7.94 3.27
C ILE A 100 -8.91 -6.92 2.16
N SER A 101 -9.22 -5.69 2.54
CA SER A 101 -9.30 -4.57 1.60
C SER A 101 -7.89 -4.16 1.19
N SER A 102 -7.71 -3.84 -0.08
CA SER A 102 -6.41 -3.44 -0.57
C SER A 102 -6.50 -2.09 -1.27
N ASN A 103 -5.55 -1.22 -0.97
CA ASN A 103 -5.42 0.10 -1.58
C ASN A 103 -4.04 0.16 -2.20
N ILE A 104 -3.97 0.40 -3.50
CA ILE A 104 -2.75 0.19 -4.25
C ILE A 104 -2.21 1.50 -4.81
N PHE A 105 -0.92 1.71 -4.59
CA PHE A 105 -0.16 2.75 -5.28
C PHE A 105 0.85 2.06 -6.17
N SER A 106 0.70 2.22 -7.49
CA SER A 106 1.63 1.65 -8.44
C SER A 106 2.69 2.70 -8.75
N GLY A 107 3.87 2.50 -8.19
CA GLY A 107 5.01 3.34 -8.50
C GLY A 107 5.70 2.88 -9.76
N PHE A 108 6.67 3.67 -10.20
CA PHE A 108 7.44 3.32 -11.38
C PHE A 108 8.24 2.04 -11.17
N PHE A 109 8.78 1.85 -9.97
CA PHE A 109 9.65 0.71 -9.68
C PHE A 109 8.93 -0.41 -8.93
N HIS A 110 8.00 -0.08 -8.05
CA HIS A 110 7.35 -1.07 -7.19
C HIS A 110 5.89 -0.76 -7.03
N ASP A 111 5.10 -1.79 -6.84
CA ASP A 111 3.72 -1.64 -6.40
C ASP A 111 3.69 -1.71 -4.88
N HIS A 112 2.82 -0.91 -4.29
CA HIS A 112 2.65 -0.86 -2.84
C HIS A 112 1.18 -1.12 -2.53
N ILE A 113 0.93 -2.08 -1.64
CA ILE A 113 -0.44 -2.44 -1.27
C ILE A 113 -0.63 -2.12 0.20
N PHE A 114 -1.62 -1.27 0.50
CA PHE A 114 -1.93 -0.89 1.87
C PHE A 114 -3.13 -1.70 2.35
N VAL A 115 -2.94 -2.43 3.44
CA VAL A 115 -3.99 -3.25 4.04
C VAL A 115 -4.20 -2.79 5.48
N GLN A 116 -5.43 -2.93 5.99
CA GLN A 116 -5.72 -2.54 7.37
C GLN A 116 -4.82 -3.31 8.34
N HIS A 117 -4.27 -2.59 9.33
CA HIS A 117 -3.28 -3.19 10.22
C HIS A 117 -3.84 -4.38 11.02
N ASN A 118 -5.12 -4.36 11.31
CA ASN A 118 -5.74 -5.44 12.08
C ASN A 118 -5.95 -6.71 11.24
N LYS A 119 -5.66 -6.65 9.94
CA LYS A 119 -5.73 -7.80 9.05
C LYS A 119 -4.35 -8.34 8.70
N ALA A 120 -3.29 -7.70 9.19
CA ALA A 120 -1.93 -8.07 8.80
C ALA A 120 -1.59 -9.51 9.14
N LYS A 121 -2.13 -10.04 10.24
CA LYS A 121 -1.87 -11.42 10.63
C LYS A 121 -2.38 -12.42 9.60
N GLU A 122 -3.43 -12.07 8.87
CA GLU A 122 -4.03 -12.98 7.90
C GLU A 122 -3.20 -13.10 6.64
N LEU A 123 -2.22 -12.21 6.47
CA LEU A 123 -1.37 -12.24 5.29
C LEU A 123 -0.57 -13.54 5.18
N SER A 124 -0.26 -14.17 6.31
CA SER A 124 0.45 -15.45 6.27
C SER A 124 -0.37 -16.52 5.57
N LEU A 125 -1.69 -16.39 5.55
CA LEU A 125 -2.55 -17.36 4.87
C LEU A 125 -2.38 -17.31 3.36
N ILE A 126 -1.84 -16.22 2.84
CA ILE A 126 -1.57 -16.09 1.40
C ILE A 126 -0.08 -15.95 1.13
N HIS A 127 0.75 -16.44 2.05
CA HIS A 127 2.20 -16.54 1.87
C HIS A 127 2.93 -15.19 1.80
N ILE A 128 2.46 -14.19 2.53
CA ILE A 128 3.14 -12.90 2.61
C ILE A 128 3.82 -12.70 3.97
#